data_c4ebe993a4e25ac114f3c829223a65af
#
_entry.id   c4ebe993a4e25ac114f3c829223a65af
#
_cell.length_a   1.000
_cell.length_b   1.000
_cell.length_c   1.000
_cell.angle_alpha   90.00
_cell.angle_beta   90.00
_cell.angle_gamma   90.00
#
_symmetry.space_group_name_H-M   'P 1'
#
loop_
_entity.id
_entity.type
_entity.pdbx_description
1 polymer ?
#
loop_
_entity_poly.entity_id
_entity_poly.type
_entity_poly.pdbx_seq_one_letter_code
_entity_poly.pdbx_strand_id
1 'polypeptide(L)'
;MNQKLVDALWKLQVDPSNTPNAEVIKQNISAEEGQWIQLEILERWLNDGKTLGGWKIGMTSGESRDALGPGVRPFGFLLKERLLNNRAQIIRDQLYRGGVENELCFFVGPSEGSDETDGGLPNIAGCAAGFEINQKRLPPGCPAGVRVGDNLSNWGVVAGHAVEVPKNLEDLSVTLFKTEPGRRGKELEIGRVKSNDHIDDHFDSLRVLAARLEAFGHRLQEGQWVITGAYEKHPFEVAHFRGHFDLEIGDVEVSLTSTQQ
;
A
#
# COMPACT_ATOMS: atom_id res chain seq x y z
N MET A 1 10.91 -17.37 15.94
CA MET A 1 10.05 -16.18 15.72
C MET A 1 9.73 -15.50 17.05
N ASN A 2 9.70 -14.18 17.10
CA ASN A 2 9.44 -13.40 18.33
C ASN A 2 7.92 -13.29 18.58
N GLN A 3 7.35 -14.27 19.25
CA GLN A 3 5.91 -14.37 19.50
C GLN A 3 5.33 -13.15 20.23
N LYS A 4 6.07 -12.56 21.19
CA LYS A 4 5.61 -11.35 21.90
C LYS A 4 5.43 -10.17 20.97
N LEU A 5 6.31 -10.01 19.98
CA LEU A 5 6.20 -8.94 18.99
C LEU A 5 5.06 -9.21 18.00
N VAL A 6 4.91 -10.45 17.53
CA VAL A 6 3.76 -10.86 16.70
C VAL A 6 2.44 -10.52 17.41
N ASP A 7 2.29 -10.90 18.68
CA ASP A 7 1.07 -10.64 19.44
C ASP A 7 0.80 -9.15 19.65
N ALA A 8 1.86 -8.36 19.87
CA ALA A 8 1.72 -6.91 20.02
C ALA A 8 1.29 -6.25 18.71
N LEU A 9 1.90 -6.61 17.59
CA LEU A 9 1.54 -6.07 16.27
C LEU A 9 0.16 -6.56 15.81
N TRP A 10 -0.20 -7.82 16.08
CA TRP A 10 -1.54 -8.33 15.82
C TRP A 10 -2.62 -7.50 16.52
N LYS A 11 -2.43 -7.22 17.82
CA LYS A 11 -3.37 -6.38 18.59
C LYS A 11 -3.54 -5.00 17.97
N LEU A 12 -2.45 -4.39 17.48
CA LEU A 12 -2.50 -3.09 16.79
C LEU A 12 -3.20 -3.17 15.43
N GLN A 13 -3.07 -4.28 14.72
CA GLN A 13 -3.76 -4.49 13.44
C GLN A 13 -5.27 -4.65 13.62
N VAL A 14 -5.70 -5.29 14.72
CA VAL A 14 -7.12 -5.49 15.05
C VAL A 14 -7.71 -4.21 15.65
N ASP A 15 -7.01 -3.57 16.57
CA ASP A 15 -7.42 -2.32 17.22
C ASP A 15 -6.22 -1.37 17.37
N PRO A 16 -6.11 -0.38 16.45
CA PRO A 16 -4.99 0.57 16.46
C PRO A 16 -4.95 1.51 17.66
N SER A 17 -6.02 1.57 18.48
CA SER A 17 -6.05 2.36 19.71
C SER A 17 -5.30 1.72 20.88
N ASN A 18 -4.94 0.44 20.74
CA ASN A 18 -4.12 -0.26 21.73
C ASN A 18 -2.77 0.45 21.96
N THR A 19 -2.31 0.44 23.20
CA THR A 19 -0.98 0.92 23.55
C THR A 19 -0.04 -0.28 23.66
N PRO A 20 0.85 -0.49 22.69
CA PRO A 20 1.77 -1.62 22.71
C PRO A 20 2.85 -1.42 23.79
N ASN A 21 3.36 -2.52 24.34
CA ASN A 21 4.50 -2.48 25.26
C ASN A 21 5.72 -1.91 24.53
N ALA A 22 6.27 -0.80 25.05
CA ALA A 22 7.38 -0.08 24.45
C ALA A 22 8.66 -0.93 24.30
N GLU A 23 8.94 -1.83 25.24
CA GLU A 23 10.11 -2.72 25.17
C GLU A 23 9.97 -3.75 24.04
N VAL A 24 8.74 -4.18 23.76
CA VAL A 24 8.45 -5.13 22.68
C VAL A 24 8.60 -4.49 21.31
N ILE A 25 8.03 -3.29 21.11
CA ILE A 25 8.02 -2.63 19.79
C ILE A 25 9.29 -1.83 19.48
N LYS A 26 10.20 -1.64 20.47
CA LYS A 26 11.51 -1.00 20.26
C LYS A 26 12.64 -2.00 20.01
N GLN A 27 12.35 -3.28 19.88
CA GLN A 27 13.36 -4.29 19.60
C GLN A 27 13.98 -4.04 18.23
N ASN A 28 15.30 -4.04 18.18
CA ASN A 28 16.03 -3.88 16.93
C ASN A 28 16.09 -5.23 16.19
N ILE A 29 15.12 -5.45 15.33
CA ILE A 29 15.04 -6.60 14.44
C ILE A 29 15.36 -6.19 13.00
N SER A 30 15.89 -7.11 12.21
CA SER A 30 16.15 -6.90 10.79
C SER A 30 14.85 -6.73 10.00
N ALA A 31 14.94 -6.18 8.78
CA ALA A 31 13.80 -6.12 7.86
C ALA A 31 13.28 -7.52 7.50
N GLU A 32 14.18 -8.50 7.40
CA GLU A 32 13.83 -9.89 7.09
C GLU A 32 13.07 -10.57 8.24
N GLU A 33 13.52 -10.38 9.49
CA GLU A 33 12.76 -10.83 10.66
C GLU A 33 11.39 -10.16 10.74
N GLY A 34 11.31 -8.86 10.42
CA GLY A 34 10.05 -8.14 10.29
C GLY A 34 9.14 -8.73 9.23
N GLN A 35 9.71 -9.17 8.10
CA GLN A 35 8.94 -9.80 7.01
C GLN A 35 8.32 -11.12 7.45
N TRP A 36 9.05 -11.97 8.18
CA TRP A 36 8.48 -13.21 8.74
C TRP A 36 7.38 -12.93 9.77
N ILE A 37 7.55 -11.91 10.60
CA ILE A 37 6.50 -11.48 11.56
C ILE A 37 5.25 -11.01 10.82
N GLN A 38 5.42 -10.23 9.74
CA GLN A 38 4.31 -9.76 8.92
C GLN A 38 3.52 -10.91 8.30
N LEU A 39 4.22 -11.94 7.79
CA LEU A 39 3.58 -13.13 7.21
C LEU A 39 2.83 -13.93 8.27
N GLU A 40 3.34 -14.05 9.48
CA GLU A 40 2.60 -14.65 10.60
C GLU A 40 1.30 -13.87 10.93
N ILE A 41 1.35 -12.54 10.81
CA ILE A 41 0.15 -11.71 10.97
C ILE A 41 -0.83 -11.93 9.82
N LEU A 42 -0.34 -12.09 8.59
CA LEU A 42 -1.18 -12.48 7.46
C LEU A 42 -1.89 -13.81 7.73
N GLU A 43 -1.17 -14.84 8.18
CA GLU A 43 -1.75 -16.14 8.53
C GLU A 43 -2.85 -16.02 9.59
N ARG A 44 -2.69 -15.13 10.58
CA ARG A 44 -3.75 -14.86 11.57
C ARG A 44 -4.99 -14.24 10.92
N TRP A 45 -4.81 -13.29 9.99
CA TRP A 45 -5.94 -12.73 9.24
C TRP A 45 -6.66 -13.79 8.40
N LEU A 46 -5.91 -14.69 7.74
CA LEU A 46 -6.48 -15.79 6.96
C LEU A 46 -7.25 -16.76 7.85
N ASN A 47 -6.72 -17.09 9.02
CA ASN A 47 -7.38 -17.93 10.02
C ASN A 47 -8.63 -17.25 10.63
N ASP A 48 -8.67 -15.91 10.67
CA ASP A 48 -9.83 -15.10 11.06
C ASP A 48 -10.85 -14.92 9.92
N GLY A 49 -10.68 -15.66 8.82
CA GLY A 49 -11.59 -15.69 7.67
C GLY A 49 -11.41 -14.54 6.68
N LYS A 50 -10.33 -13.77 6.76
CA LYS A 50 -9.98 -12.78 5.74
C LYS A 50 -9.33 -13.44 4.54
N THR A 51 -9.32 -12.72 3.42
CA THR A 51 -8.76 -13.21 2.16
C THR A 51 -7.59 -12.35 1.71
N LEU A 52 -6.52 -12.96 1.24
CA LEU A 52 -5.42 -12.25 0.61
C LEU A 52 -5.91 -11.67 -0.73
N GLY A 53 -5.87 -10.36 -0.87
CA GLY A 53 -6.29 -9.64 -2.09
C GLY A 53 -5.12 -9.19 -2.95
N GLY A 54 -3.90 -9.24 -2.44
CA GLY A 54 -2.72 -8.81 -3.18
C GLY A 54 -1.56 -8.39 -2.29
N TRP A 55 -0.65 -7.61 -2.87
CA TRP A 55 0.61 -7.27 -2.24
C TRP A 55 1.00 -5.81 -2.49
N LYS A 56 1.88 -5.30 -1.69
CA LYS A 56 2.56 -4.02 -1.93
C LYS A 56 4.07 -4.21 -1.86
N ILE A 57 4.82 -3.39 -2.60
CA ILE A 57 6.24 -3.23 -2.38
C ILE A 57 6.49 -1.86 -1.74
N GLY A 58 7.36 -1.80 -0.77
CA GLY A 58 7.64 -0.59 -0.01
C GLY A 58 9.03 -0.05 -0.22
N MET A 59 9.26 1.18 0.24
CA MET A 59 10.55 1.88 0.18
C MET A 59 11.05 2.15 -1.25
N THR A 60 10.12 2.36 -2.17
CA THR A 60 10.36 2.55 -3.60
C THR A 60 10.32 4.02 -4.04
N SER A 61 9.87 4.94 -3.18
CA SER A 61 9.60 6.32 -3.58
C SER A 61 9.94 7.37 -2.52
N GLY A 62 10.17 8.60 -2.99
CA GLY A 62 10.36 9.79 -2.19
C GLY A 62 11.44 9.65 -1.12
N GLU A 63 11.24 10.30 0.02
CA GLU A 63 12.16 10.26 1.17
C GLU A 63 12.26 8.87 1.82
N SER A 64 11.31 7.97 1.57
CA SER A 64 11.34 6.60 2.09
C SER A 64 12.17 5.64 1.24
N ARG A 65 12.53 6.04 0.02
CA ARG A 65 13.40 5.24 -0.85
C ARG A 65 14.69 4.93 -0.12
N ASP A 66 15.05 3.65 -0.09
CA ASP A 66 16.25 3.16 0.58
C ASP A 66 16.37 3.41 2.10
N ALA A 67 15.26 3.75 2.77
CA ALA A 67 15.26 3.98 4.22
C ALA A 67 15.68 2.75 5.06
N LEU A 68 15.73 1.56 4.46
CA LEU A 68 16.22 0.31 5.05
C LEU A 68 17.61 -0.10 4.53
N GLY A 69 18.21 0.73 3.72
CA GLY A 69 19.44 0.48 2.99
C GLY A 69 19.22 0.43 1.47
N PRO A 70 20.27 0.70 0.68
CA PRO A 70 20.16 0.71 -0.77
C PRO A 70 19.57 -0.58 -1.34
N GLY A 71 18.52 -0.47 -2.15
CA GLY A 71 17.87 -1.61 -2.80
C GLY A 71 17.06 -2.52 -1.89
N VAL A 72 16.94 -2.25 -0.58
CA VAL A 72 16.09 -3.04 0.32
C VAL A 72 14.63 -2.67 0.10
N ARG A 73 13.87 -3.60 -0.47
CA ARG A 73 12.45 -3.44 -0.81
C ARG A 73 11.60 -4.47 -0.06
N PRO A 74 11.10 -4.14 1.14
CA PRO A 74 10.15 -5.01 1.84
C PRO A 74 8.81 -5.03 1.11
N PHE A 75 8.03 -6.08 1.31
CA PHE A 75 6.67 -6.16 0.81
C PHE A 75 5.65 -6.13 1.94
N GLY A 76 4.38 -5.89 1.61
CA GLY A 76 3.23 -5.96 2.49
C GLY A 76 2.08 -6.70 1.81
N PHE A 77 1.12 -7.17 2.61
CA PHE A 77 -0.09 -7.81 2.11
C PHE A 77 -1.27 -6.83 2.02
N LEU A 78 -2.17 -7.08 1.08
CA LEU A 78 -3.46 -6.40 0.94
C LEU A 78 -4.57 -7.40 1.26
N LEU A 79 -5.46 -7.06 2.20
CA LEU A 79 -6.65 -7.87 2.47
C LEU A 79 -7.75 -7.56 1.46
N LYS A 80 -8.38 -8.57 0.89
CA LYS A 80 -9.45 -8.41 -0.11
C LYS A 80 -10.62 -7.57 0.41
N GLU A 81 -10.95 -7.71 1.68
CA GLU A 81 -12.02 -6.96 2.35
C GLU A 81 -11.70 -5.47 2.53
N ARG A 82 -10.44 -5.08 2.26
CA ARG A 82 -9.94 -3.70 2.30
C ARG A 82 -9.49 -3.20 0.93
N LEU A 83 -9.80 -3.93 -0.13
CA LEU A 83 -9.73 -3.47 -1.51
C LEU A 83 -11.07 -2.84 -1.86
N LEU A 84 -11.12 -1.53 -1.81
CA LEU A 84 -12.34 -0.74 -1.97
C LEU A 84 -12.46 -0.24 -3.41
N ASN A 85 -13.70 -0.15 -3.88
CA ASN A 85 -13.99 0.42 -5.19
C ASN A 85 -13.79 1.93 -5.19
N ASN A 86 -13.57 2.50 -6.38
CA ASN A 86 -13.55 3.93 -6.61
C ASN A 86 -14.77 4.62 -5.97
N ARG A 87 -14.57 5.83 -5.43
CA ARG A 87 -15.58 6.62 -4.69
C ARG A 87 -15.99 6.01 -3.35
N ALA A 88 -15.13 5.19 -2.76
CA ALA A 88 -15.36 4.67 -1.42
C ALA A 88 -15.59 5.79 -0.41
N GLN A 89 -16.47 5.52 0.55
CA GLN A 89 -16.69 6.38 1.72
C GLN A 89 -16.19 5.64 2.95
N ILE A 90 -15.28 6.27 3.68
CA ILE A 90 -14.68 5.71 4.89
C ILE A 90 -14.97 6.66 6.04
N ILE A 91 -15.48 6.15 7.13
CA ILE A 91 -15.68 6.96 8.34
C ILE A 91 -14.31 7.30 8.92
N ARG A 92 -13.99 8.62 9.00
CA ARG A 92 -12.69 9.11 9.45
C ARG A 92 -12.29 8.56 10.83
N ASP A 93 -13.25 8.43 11.72
CA ASP A 93 -13.02 8.00 13.10
C ASP A 93 -12.72 6.50 13.23
N GLN A 94 -12.94 5.72 12.16
CA GLN A 94 -12.52 4.31 12.07
C GLN A 94 -11.04 4.18 11.68
N LEU A 95 -10.41 5.27 11.23
CA LEU A 95 -9.01 5.31 10.89
C LEU A 95 -8.21 5.95 12.03
N TYR A 96 -7.12 5.29 12.40
CA TYR A 96 -6.19 5.84 13.40
C TYR A 96 -5.38 7.01 12.81
N ARG A 97 -4.11 7.13 13.09
CA ARG A 97 -3.21 8.13 12.48
C ARG A 97 -2.76 7.66 11.10
N GLY A 98 -2.47 8.59 10.21
CA GLY A 98 -1.97 8.24 8.87
C GLY A 98 -2.48 9.18 7.80
N GLY A 99 -2.64 8.67 6.58
CA GLY A 99 -3.05 9.48 5.45
C GLY A 99 -3.49 8.65 4.25
N VAL A 100 -3.97 9.37 3.25
CA VAL A 100 -4.18 8.86 1.90
C VAL A 100 -2.90 9.08 1.09
N GLU A 101 -2.50 8.11 0.29
CA GLU A 101 -1.31 8.17 -0.55
C GLU A 101 -1.70 7.77 -1.99
N ASN A 102 -1.41 8.61 -2.99
CA ASN A 102 -1.60 8.20 -4.39
C ASN A 102 -0.65 7.03 -4.71
N GLU A 103 -1.19 5.97 -5.28
CA GLU A 103 -0.43 4.78 -5.67
C GLU A 103 -0.90 4.28 -7.04
N LEU A 104 0.01 3.84 -7.89
CA LEU A 104 -0.37 3.11 -9.09
C LEU A 104 -0.65 1.65 -8.70
N CYS A 105 -1.85 1.18 -9.04
CA CYS A 105 -2.28 -0.18 -8.81
C CYS A 105 -2.11 -1.02 -10.07
N PHE A 106 -1.58 -2.23 -9.96
CA PHE A 106 -1.51 -3.21 -11.04
C PHE A 106 -2.42 -4.39 -10.75
N PHE A 107 -3.02 -4.93 -11.78
CA PHE A 107 -3.89 -6.09 -11.69
C PHE A 107 -3.20 -7.30 -12.32
N VAL A 108 -3.04 -8.37 -11.55
CA VAL A 108 -2.38 -9.61 -11.99
C VAL A 108 -3.37 -10.41 -12.83
N GLY A 109 -3.01 -10.65 -14.08
CA GLY A 109 -3.77 -11.44 -15.03
C GLY A 109 -3.53 -12.95 -14.91
N PRO A 110 -4.22 -13.74 -15.76
CA PRO A 110 -4.06 -15.19 -15.78
C PRO A 110 -2.63 -15.59 -16.18
N SER A 111 -2.10 -16.60 -15.53
CA SER A 111 -0.86 -17.25 -15.93
C SER A 111 -1.14 -18.21 -17.09
N GLU A 112 -1.33 -17.69 -18.30
CA GLU A 112 -1.42 -18.53 -19.47
C GLU A 112 -0.03 -19.05 -19.84
N GLY A 113 0.26 -20.32 -19.51
CA GLY A 113 1.25 -21.18 -20.19
C GLY A 113 2.62 -20.58 -20.54
N SER A 114 3.00 -19.48 -19.98
CA SER A 114 4.26 -18.82 -20.24
C SER A 114 5.34 -19.49 -19.41
N ASP A 115 6.06 -20.41 -20.01
CA ASP A 115 7.44 -20.64 -19.65
C ASP A 115 8.13 -19.29 -19.52
N GLU A 116 8.59 -18.96 -18.29
CA GLU A 116 9.51 -17.88 -17.95
C GLU A 116 9.61 -16.72 -18.96
N THR A 117 8.56 -15.94 -19.12
CA THR A 117 8.58 -14.81 -20.02
C THR A 117 8.99 -13.54 -19.28
N ASP A 118 9.96 -12.86 -19.86
CA ASP A 118 10.38 -11.51 -19.53
C ASP A 118 10.95 -11.27 -18.11
N GLY A 119 11.95 -12.10 -17.71
CA GLY A 119 12.74 -11.83 -16.50
C GLY A 119 11.97 -11.94 -15.19
N GLY A 120 10.96 -12.82 -15.09
CA GLY A 120 10.19 -13.06 -13.87
C GLY A 120 9.08 -12.05 -13.60
N LEU A 121 8.72 -11.21 -14.57
CA LEU A 121 7.57 -10.32 -14.47
C LEU A 121 6.27 -11.13 -14.52
N PRO A 122 5.35 -10.97 -13.55
CA PRO A 122 4.04 -11.60 -13.64
C PRO A 122 3.23 -11.03 -14.82
N ASN A 123 2.26 -11.79 -15.32
CA ASN A 123 1.32 -11.26 -16.31
C ASN A 123 0.51 -10.12 -15.67
N ILE A 124 0.65 -8.91 -16.18
CA ILE A 124 -0.10 -7.72 -15.74
C ILE A 124 -1.20 -7.45 -16.74
N ALA A 125 -2.45 -7.69 -16.34
CA ALA A 125 -3.62 -7.50 -17.18
C ALA A 125 -4.08 -6.04 -17.28
N GLY A 126 -3.60 -5.16 -16.40
CA GLY A 126 -3.97 -3.75 -16.42
C GLY A 126 -3.41 -2.98 -15.22
N CYS A 127 -3.65 -1.67 -15.24
CA CYS A 127 -3.34 -0.80 -14.10
C CYS A 127 -4.52 0.13 -13.80
N ALA A 128 -4.50 0.77 -12.64
CA ALA A 128 -5.51 1.74 -12.22
C ALA A 128 -4.89 2.82 -11.33
N ALA A 129 -5.49 4.00 -11.36
CA ALA A 129 -5.27 5.00 -10.33
C ALA A 129 -5.70 4.45 -8.96
N GLY A 130 -4.93 4.69 -7.90
CA GLY A 130 -5.25 4.18 -6.58
C GLY A 130 -4.91 5.12 -5.44
N PHE A 131 -5.50 4.84 -4.29
CA PHE A 131 -5.11 5.37 -3.00
C PHE A 131 -4.73 4.23 -2.06
N GLU A 132 -3.53 4.26 -1.49
CA GLU A 132 -3.28 3.53 -0.26
C GLU A 132 -3.88 4.31 0.92
N ILE A 133 -4.61 3.61 1.76
CA ILE A 133 -5.03 4.09 3.08
C ILE A 133 -3.98 3.61 4.07
N ASN A 134 -3.05 4.51 4.39
CA ASN A 134 -1.88 4.20 5.21
C ASN A 134 -2.12 4.57 6.67
N GLN A 135 -2.27 3.57 7.55
CA GLN A 135 -2.63 3.74 8.95
C GLN A 135 -1.44 3.51 9.88
N LYS A 136 -0.83 4.57 10.39
CA LYS A 136 0.36 4.53 11.25
C LYS A 136 0.01 4.07 12.66
N ARG A 137 -0.04 2.78 12.89
CA ARG A 137 -0.36 2.14 14.17
C ARG A 137 0.77 2.24 15.19
N LEU A 138 2.00 2.17 14.73
CA LEU A 138 3.18 2.27 15.59
C LEU A 138 3.50 3.72 16.00
N PRO A 139 4.00 3.95 17.21
CA PRO A 139 4.52 5.26 17.60
C PRO A 139 5.74 5.66 16.75
N PRO A 140 6.04 6.97 16.68
CA PRO A 140 7.26 7.45 16.02
C PRO A 140 8.52 6.82 16.58
N GLY A 141 9.53 6.61 15.73
CA GLY A 141 10.84 6.09 16.14
C GLY A 141 10.90 4.58 16.35
N CYS A 142 9.86 3.82 15.98
CA CYS A 142 9.95 2.36 15.93
C CYS A 142 10.98 1.91 14.90
N PRO A 143 11.80 0.86 15.23
CA PRO A 143 12.77 0.29 14.31
C PRO A 143 12.14 -0.15 12.98
N ALA A 144 12.96 -0.11 11.95
CA ALA A 144 12.53 -0.39 10.60
C ALA A 144 11.94 -1.80 10.41
N GLY A 145 12.59 -2.82 11.00
CA GLY A 145 12.06 -4.19 10.94
C GLY A 145 10.70 -4.34 11.62
N VAL A 146 10.45 -3.61 12.72
CA VAL A 146 9.14 -3.60 13.39
C VAL A 146 8.07 -2.94 12.48
N ARG A 147 8.43 -1.90 11.72
CA ARG A 147 7.52 -1.28 10.73
C ARG A 147 7.19 -2.21 9.58
N VAL A 148 8.17 -3.02 9.13
CA VAL A 148 7.91 -4.10 8.16
C VAL A 148 6.93 -5.11 8.75
N GLY A 149 7.15 -5.55 10.00
CA GLY A 149 6.27 -6.46 10.72
C GLY A 149 4.83 -5.94 10.88
N ASP A 150 4.64 -4.62 10.98
CA ASP A 150 3.33 -3.96 11.00
C ASP A 150 2.75 -3.73 9.59
N ASN A 151 3.08 -4.57 8.63
CA ASN A 151 2.59 -4.50 7.26
C ASN A 151 2.82 -3.13 6.61
N LEU A 152 3.95 -2.49 6.89
CA LEU A 152 4.30 -1.17 6.35
C LEU A 152 3.19 -0.13 6.52
N SER A 153 2.41 -0.24 7.59
CA SER A 153 1.26 0.61 7.91
C SER A 153 0.07 0.50 6.94
N ASN A 154 0.04 -0.44 6.00
CA ASN A 154 -1.12 -0.62 5.13
C ASN A 154 -2.38 -0.93 5.95
N TRP A 155 -3.48 -0.25 5.61
CA TRP A 155 -4.83 -0.59 6.06
C TRP A 155 -5.66 -1.12 4.91
N GLY A 156 -5.59 -0.49 3.74
CA GLY A 156 -6.36 -0.88 2.57
C GLY A 156 -6.02 -0.05 1.34
N VAL A 157 -6.71 -0.32 0.25
CA VAL A 157 -6.54 0.36 -1.05
C VAL A 157 -7.89 0.70 -1.62
N VAL A 158 -8.01 1.90 -2.20
CA VAL A 158 -9.13 2.28 -3.07
C VAL A 158 -8.60 2.27 -4.49
N ALA A 159 -9.18 1.47 -5.38
CA ALA A 159 -8.74 1.38 -6.77
C ALA A 159 -9.77 1.97 -7.73
N GLY A 160 -9.28 2.71 -8.71
CA GLY A 160 -10.03 3.22 -9.85
C GLY A 160 -10.43 2.12 -10.84
N HIS A 161 -10.85 2.52 -12.01
CA HIS A 161 -11.14 1.60 -13.09
C HIS A 161 -9.84 1.09 -13.71
N ALA A 162 -9.74 -0.20 -13.96
CA ALA A 162 -8.58 -0.79 -14.60
C ALA A 162 -8.54 -0.44 -16.09
N VAL A 163 -7.37 -0.04 -16.57
CA VAL A 163 -7.08 0.28 -17.97
C VAL A 163 -5.86 -0.52 -18.44
N GLU A 164 -5.61 -0.51 -19.75
CA GLU A 164 -4.37 -1.05 -20.31
C GLU A 164 -3.16 -0.32 -19.74
N VAL A 165 -2.09 -1.05 -19.47
CA VAL A 165 -0.87 -0.45 -18.90
C VAL A 165 -0.18 0.41 -19.95
N PRO A 166 0.07 1.71 -19.70
CA PRO A 166 0.83 2.56 -20.59
C PRO A 166 2.23 1.99 -20.86
N LYS A 167 2.71 2.14 -22.08
CA LYS A 167 4.04 1.62 -22.49
C LYS A 167 5.21 2.26 -21.75
N ASN A 168 5.05 3.51 -21.35
CA ASN A 168 6.07 4.26 -20.62
C ASN A 168 5.42 4.90 -19.37
N LEU A 169 5.81 4.45 -18.19
CA LEU A 169 5.34 4.98 -16.91
C LEU A 169 6.33 6.00 -16.29
N GLU A 170 7.50 6.20 -16.87
CA GLU A 170 8.47 7.20 -16.38
C GLU A 170 7.90 8.63 -16.48
N ASP A 171 7.09 8.88 -17.52
CA ASP A 171 6.46 10.18 -17.74
C ASP A 171 5.15 10.39 -16.96
N LEU A 172 4.65 9.35 -16.27
CA LEU A 172 3.42 9.44 -15.51
C LEU A 172 3.50 10.58 -14.49
N SER A 173 2.52 11.47 -14.55
CA SER A 173 2.34 12.56 -13.60
C SER A 173 1.07 12.33 -12.79
N VAL A 174 1.19 12.39 -11.48
CA VAL A 174 0.10 12.14 -10.54
C VAL A 174 -0.15 13.39 -9.72
N THR A 175 -1.42 13.80 -9.67
CA THR A 175 -1.85 14.99 -8.90
C THR A 175 -2.83 14.56 -7.82
N LEU A 176 -2.60 15.02 -6.61
CA LEU A 176 -3.52 14.88 -5.49
C LEU A 176 -4.35 16.14 -5.32
N PHE A 177 -5.65 15.99 -5.31
CA PHE A 177 -6.61 17.06 -5.02
C PHE A 177 -7.40 16.77 -3.76
N LYS A 178 -7.84 17.86 -3.09
CA LYS A 178 -8.68 17.79 -1.91
C LYS A 178 -9.85 18.76 -2.04
N THR A 179 -11.04 18.33 -1.60
CA THR A 179 -12.23 19.20 -1.43
C THR A 179 -12.70 19.12 0.01
N GLU A 180 -12.75 20.26 0.68
CA GLU A 180 -13.27 20.38 2.06
C GLU A 180 -14.79 20.20 2.12
N PRO A 181 -15.34 19.70 3.24
CA PRO A 181 -16.78 19.60 3.44
C PRO A 181 -17.48 20.95 3.23
N GLY A 182 -18.62 20.91 2.54
CA GLY A 182 -19.41 22.14 2.27
C GLY A 182 -18.87 23.04 1.17
N ARG A 183 -17.68 22.78 0.64
CA ARG A 183 -17.07 23.59 -0.44
C ARG A 183 -17.19 22.90 -1.80
N ARG A 184 -18.38 22.44 -2.18
CA ARG A 184 -18.62 21.82 -3.49
C ARG A 184 -18.06 22.68 -4.63
N GLY A 185 -17.25 22.05 -5.50
CA GLY A 185 -16.67 22.69 -6.68
C GLY A 185 -15.42 23.55 -6.44
N LYS A 186 -14.85 23.54 -5.23
CA LYS A 186 -13.55 24.18 -4.92
C LYS A 186 -12.53 23.10 -4.55
N GLU A 187 -12.02 22.46 -5.55
CA GLU A 187 -10.95 21.50 -5.42
C GLU A 187 -9.62 22.23 -5.28
N LEU A 188 -8.81 21.83 -4.31
CA LEU A 188 -7.46 22.36 -4.05
C LEU A 188 -6.44 21.31 -4.50
N GLU A 189 -5.53 21.68 -5.39
CA GLU A 189 -4.35 20.88 -5.70
C GLU A 189 -3.42 20.86 -4.48
N ILE A 190 -3.16 19.68 -3.94
CA ILE A 190 -2.27 19.46 -2.80
C ILE A 190 -0.83 19.36 -3.28
N GLY A 191 -0.61 18.58 -4.34
CA GLY A 191 0.68 18.40 -4.95
C GLY A 191 0.59 17.61 -6.24
N ARG A 192 1.67 17.70 -7.03
CA ARG A 192 1.85 16.98 -8.29
C ARG A 192 3.24 16.41 -8.34
N VAL A 193 3.33 15.13 -8.65
CA VAL A 193 4.59 14.37 -8.68
C VAL A 193 4.69 13.60 -9.99
N LYS A 194 5.87 13.61 -10.61
CA LYS A 194 6.22 12.76 -11.74
C LYS A 194 6.91 11.49 -11.26
N SER A 195 6.73 10.39 -12.00
CA SER A 195 7.42 9.12 -11.73
C SER A 195 8.92 9.26 -11.77
N ASN A 196 9.43 9.90 -12.81
CA ASN A 196 10.86 10.05 -13.02
C ASN A 196 11.54 10.72 -11.81
N ASP A 197 12.63 10.15 -11.33
CA ASP A 197 13.43 10.56 -10.16
C ASP A 197 12.71 10.44 -8.80
N HIS A 198 11.39 10.22 -8.76
CA HIS A 198 10.62 10.13 -7.52
C HIS A 198 10.40 8.69 -7.08
N ILE A 199 10.09 7.80 -8.00
CA ILE A 199 9.75 6.40 -7.72
C ILE A 199 10.65 5.47 -8.52
N ASP A 200 10.91 4.27 -8.00
CA ASP A 200 11.59 3.22 -8.76
C ASP A 200 10.75 2.82 -9.98
N ASP A 201 11.38 2.30 -11.02
CA ASP A 201 10.64 1.75 -12.14
C ASP A 201 9.60 0.75 -11.66
N HIS A 202 8.38 0.91 -12.14
CA HIS A 202 7.24 0.10 -11.68
C HIS A 202 7.39 -1.38 -12.05
N PHE A 203 7.89 -1.67 -13.25
CA PHE A 203 8.09 -3.05 -13.69
C PHE A 203 9.24 -3.72 -12.94
N ASP A 204 10.32 -2.98 -12.68
CA ASP A 204 11.40 -3.47 -11.83
C ASP A 204 10.92 -3.71 -10.40
N SER A 205 10.07 -2.83 -9.88
CA SER A 205 9.42 -3.02 -8.57
C SER A 205 8.56 -4.30 -8.54
N LEU A 206 7.82 -4.59 -9.62
CA LEU A 206 7.05 -5.83 -9.76
C LEU A 206 7.94 -7.08 -9.81
N ARG A 207 9.08 -7.03 -10.55
CA ARG A 207 10.06 -8.12 -10.60
C ARG A 207 10.68 -8.36 -9.23
N VAL A 208 11.08 -7.30 -8.54
CA VAL A 208 11.65 -7.39 -7.19
C VAL A 208 10.62 -7.97 -6.22
N LEU A 209 9.36 -7.53 -6.29
CA LEU A 209 8.29 -8.08 -5.47
C LEU A 209 8.09 -9.58 -5.73
N ALA A 210 8.01 -10.00 -7.00
CA ALA A 210 7.84 -11.40 -7.36
C ALA A 210 8.98 -12.28 -6.80
N ALA A 211 10.22 -11.87 -7.00
CA ALA A 211 11.39 -12.57 -6.47
C ALA A 211 11.41 -12.62 -4.92
N ARG A 212 11.03 -11.51 -4.28
CA ARG A 212 10.94 -11.47 -2.82
C ARG A 212 9.84 -12.38 -2.28
N LEU A 213 8.66 -12.37 -2.90
CA LEU A 213 7.57 -13.28 -2.51
C LEU A 213 8.00 -14.74 -2.63
N GLU A 214 8.66 -15.12 -3.72
CA GLU A 214 9.16 -16.47 -3.92
C GLU A 214 10.16 -16.88 -2.83
N ALA A 215 11.09 -16.01 -2.45
CA ALA A 215 12.05 -16.25 -1.36
C ALA A 215 11.38 -16.49 0.00
N PHE A 216 10.14 -16.04 0.18
CA PHE A 216 9.34 -16.25 1.39
C PHE A 216 8.23 -17.29 1.20
N GLY A 217 8.23 -18.08 0.10
CA GLY A 217 7.28 -19.16 -0.16
C GLY A 217 5.92 -18.70 -0.68
N HIS A 218 5.83 -17.46 -1.17
CA HIS A 218 4.63 -16.89 -1.78
C HIS A 218 4.85 -16.57 -3.25
N ARG A 219 3.77 -16.27 -3.97
CA ARG A 219 3.81 -15.81 -5.36
C ARG A 219 2.61 -14.91 -5.67
N LEU A 220 2.76 -14.09 -6.69
CA LEU A 220 1.64 -13.36 -7.26
C LEU A 220 0.66 -14.33 -7.93
N GLN A 221 -0.64 -14.08 -7.76
CA GLN A 221 -1.71 -14.92 -8.28
C GLN A 221 -2.68 -14.08 -9.11
N GLU A 222 -3.31 -14.72 -10.10
CA GLU A 222 -4.39 -14.11 -10.88
C GLU A 222 -5.45 -13.47 -9.98
N GLY A 223 -5.91 -12.30 -10.36
CA GLY A 223 -6.92 -11.55 -9.64
C GLY A 223 -6.41 -10.73 -8.44
N GLN A 224 -5.12 -10.83 -8.12
CA GLN A 224 -4.51 -10.00 -7.09
C GLN A 224 -4.17 -8.60 -7.58
N TRP A 225 -4.19 -7.64 -6.66
CA TRP A 225 -3.72 -6.28 -6.87
C TRP A 225 -2.30 -6.10 -6.32
N VAL A 226 -1.53 -5.23 -6.97
CA VAL A 226 -0.21 -4.82 -6.49
C VAL A 226 -0.13 -3.30 -6.49
N ILE A 227 0.39 -2.69 -5.42
CA ILE A 227 0.76 -1.28 -5.37
C ILE A 227 2.27 -1.14 -5.22
N THR A 228 2.86 -0.15 -5.89
CA THR A 228 4.31 -0.11 -6.14
C THR A 228 5.02 1.12 -5.61
N GLY A 229 4.33 2.01 -4.90
CA GLY A 229 4.94 3.16 -4.25
C GLY A 229 4.14 4.45 -4.38
N ALA A 230 4.25 5.27 -3.36
CA ALA A 230 3.47 6.48 -3.22
C ALA A 230 4.04 7.65 -4.03
N TYR A 231 3.15 8.43 -4.65
CA TYR A 231 3.46 9.73 -5.27
C TYR A 231 3.27 10.86 -4.27
N GLU A 232 2.05 11.29 -4.05
CA GLU A 232 1.71 12.36 -3.11
C GLU A 232 0.88 11.80 -1.97
N LYS A 233 0.93 12.45 -0.81
CA LYS A 233 0.23 12.00 0.39
C LYS A 233 -0.38 13.16 1.16
N HIS A 234 -1.49 12.88 1.85
CA HIS A 234 -2.13 13.84 2.73
C HIS A 234 -2.61 13.18 4.02
N PRO A 235 -2.44 13.81 5.19
CA PRO A 235 -2.96 13.27 6.45
C PRO A 235 -4.46 13.04 6.42
N PHE A 236 -4.96 12.08 7.21
CA PHE A 236 -6.39 11.84 7.34
C PHE A 236 -7.11 13.06 7.93
N GLU A 237 -8.06 13.59 7.19
CA GLU A 237 -9.03 14.57 7.64
C GLU A 237 -10.39 14.33 6.97
N VAL A 238 -11.46 14.89 7.49
CA VAL A 238 -12.77 14.82 6.85
C VAL A 238 -12.73 15.67 5.59
N ALA A 239 -12.64 15.01 4.44
CA ALA A 239 -12.53 15.63 3.13
C ALA A 239 -12.84 14.62 2.03
N HIS A 240 -13.03 15.13 0.82
CA HIS A 240 -13.01 14.33 -0.40
C HIS A 240 -11.65 14.47 -1.08
N PHE A 241 -11.03 13.36 -1.43
CA PHE A 241 -9.75 13.30 -2.13
C PHE A 241 -9.96 12.72 -3.52
N ARG A 242 -9.29 13.31 -4.51
CA ARG A 242 -9.19 12.81 -5.87
C ARG A 242 -7.73 12.72 -6.30
N GLY A 243 -7.31 11.56 -6.76
CA GLY A 243 -6.03 11.32 -7.43
C GLY A 243 -6.25 11.33 -8.93
N HIS A 244 -5.53 12.19 -9.65
CA HIS A 244 -5.52 12.22 -11.10
C HIS A 244 -4.20 11.65 -11.62
N PHE A 245 -4.28 10.64 -12.45
CA PHE A 245 -3.16 9.98 -13.12
C PHE A 245 -3.30 10.25 -14.61
N ASP A 246 -2.31 10.90 -15.21
CA ASP A 246 -2.31 11.13 -16.65
C ASP A 246 -2.06 9.83 -17.47
N LEU A 247 -1.63 9.92 -18.71
CA LEU A 247 -1.44 8.77 -19.60
C LEU A 247 -2.72 7.90 -19.74
N GLU A 248 -3.91 8.53 -19.67
CA GLU A 248 -5.23 7.89 -19.79
C GLU A 248 -5.56 6.88 -18.66
N ILE A 249 -4.78 6.86 -17.58
CA ILE A 249 -5.06 6.01 -16.42
C ILE A 249 -6.31 6.51 -15.68
N GLY A 250 -6.49 7.84 -15.59
CA GLY A 250 -7.70 8.45 -15.07
C GLY A 250 -7.69 8.75 -13.59
N ASP A 251 -8.86 8.76 -12.97
CA ASP A 251 -9.07 9.27 -11.63
C ASP A 251 -9.47 8.18 -10.63
N VAL A 252 -9.07 8.39 -9.39
CA VAL A 252 -9.55 7.66 -8.22
C VAL A 252 -10.04 8.65 -7.18
N GLU A 253 -11.13 8.33 -6.50
CA GLU A 253 -11.76 9.20 -5.51
C GLU A 253 -12.01 8.43 -4.20
N VAL A 254 -11.83 9.10 -3.07
CA VAL A 254 -12.21 8.59 -1.74
C VAL A 254 -12.72 9.74 -0.88
N SER A 255 -13.77 9.49 -0.11
CA SER A 255 -14.29 10.43 0.88
C SER A 255 -14.05 9.93 2.28
N LEU A 256 -13.35 10.72 3.09
CA LEU A 256 -13.30 10.51 4.53
C LEU A 256 -14.41 11.35 5.16
N THR A 257 -15.40 10.68 5.76
CA THR A 257 -16.59 11.32 6.30
C THR A 257 -16.59 11.31 7.82
N SER A 258 -17.23 12.29 8.46
CA SER A 258 -17.52 12.22 9.89
C SER A 258 -18.59 11.17 10.15
N THR A 259 -18.58 10.60 11.35
CA THR A 259 -19.75 9.85 11.86
C THR A 259 -20.95 10.80 11.82
N GLN A 260 -22.02 10.44 11.12
CA GLN A 260 -23.27 11.22 11.21
C GLN A 260 -23.75 11.18 12.66
N GLN A 261 -23.86 12.34 13.27
CA GLN A 261 -24.52 12.51 14.55
C GLN A 261 -26.04 12.35 14.40
#